data_7cd1fb0f8fcc60ad5904aa4dfbd3309b
#
_entry.id   7cd1fb0f8fcc60ad5904aa4dfbd3309b
#
_cell.length_a   1.000
_cell.length_b   1.000
_cell.length_c   1.000
_cell.angle_alpha   90.00
_cell.angle_beta   90.00
_cell.angle_gamma   90.00
#
_symmetry.space_group_name_H-M   'P 1'
#
loop_
_entity.id
_entity.type
_entity.pdbx_description
1 polymer ?
#
loop_
_entity_poly.entity_id
_entity_poly.type
_entity_poly.pdbx_seq_one_letter_code
_entity_poly.pdbx_strand_id
1 'polypeptide(L)'
;VPAPVLPSDSTDRPPLVDGQAFVVDGRELLVTVSARRKRLGLTVERDGTLTLRVPVSCEAARAETFVRQSRAWIESKLRLRDQHRPAHPVREFRDGESFRYLGREYRLLLADEGENPVRFAAGRLRMDKAVAADPRRARRELIAWYRKAGLRWSKDRLQPWAARMEVPEPAVTVRDVGNRWGTYRPGEGEAGKMALHWAVFQLPAHLVDYVIAHELAHIKVSGHGPDYWMLLKRAIPECEVRKEELDDLGRRLWLGHIVEREGKPGRNRARAPQAVEEQP
;
A
#
# COMPACT_ATOMS: atom_id res chain seq x y z
N VAL A 1 20.37 -45.84 33.97
CA VAL A 1 19.45 -44.74 33.57
C VAL A 1 19.95 -44.24 32.25
N PRO A 2 19.22 -44.43 31.13
CA PRO A 2 19.63 -43.89 29.84
C PRO A 2 19.38 -42.37 29.81
N ALA A 3 20.33 -41.64 29.22
CA ALA A 3 20.28 -40.20 29.05
C ALA A 3 19.11 -39.81 28.11
N PRO A 4 18.49 -38.61 28.29
CA PRO A 4 17.42 -38.17 27.42
C PRO A 4 17.97 -37.89 26.02
N VAL A 5 17.36 -38.51 25.03
CA VAL A 5 17.60 -38.24 23.61
C VAL A 5 17.08 -36.83 23.32
N LEU A 6 17.99 -35.91 23.01
CA LEU A 6 17.64 -34.60 22.45
C LEU A 6 16.97 -34.81 21.09
N PRO A 7 15.89 -34.08 20.77
CA PRO A 7 15.28 -34.19 19.47
C PRO A 7 16.25 -33.70 18.39
N SER A 8 16.49 -34.57 17.42
CA SER A 8 17.34 -34.35 16.27
C SER A 8 16.99 -33.10 15.50
N ASP A 9 18.01 -32.34 15.19
CA ASP A 9 18.07 -31.17 14.31
C ASP A 9 17.24 -31.36 13.03
N SER A 10 16.29 -30.47 12.84
CA SER A 10 15.33 -30.49 11.73
C SER A 10 15.95 -29.85 10.48
N THR A 11 16.79 -30.59 9.79
CA THR A 11 17.38 -30.19 8.48
C THR A 11 16.48 -30.50 7.29
N ASP A 12 15.25 -30.98 7.49
CA ASP A 12 14.39 -31.51 6.42
C ASP A 12 13.05 -30.76 6.25
N ARG A 13 13.08 -29.42 6.38
CA ARG A 13 11.89 -28.63 6.02
C ARG A 13 11.98 -28.26 4.54
N PRO A 14 10.86 -28.44 3.78
CA PRO A 14 10.84 -28.07 2.35
C PRO A 14 11.13 -26.57 2.17
N PRO A 15 11.63 -26.18 0.98
CA PRO A 15 11.88 -24.78 0.67
C PRO A 15 10.60 -23.94 0.80
N LEU A 16 10.75 -22.67 1.16
CA LEU A 16 9.63 -21.76 1.37
C LEU A 16 8.90 -21.47 0.05
N VAL A 17 7.57 -21.47 0.10
CA VAL A 17 6.67 -21.25 -1.04
C VAL A 17 6.07 -19.85 -0.98
N ASP A 18 5.83 -19.26 -2.14
CA ASP A 18 5.20 -17.93 -2.24
C ASP A 18 3.78 -17.94 -1.68
N GLY A 19 3.45 -16.91 -0.89
CA GLY A 19 2.16 -16.80 -0.21
C GLY A 19 2.01 -17.67 1.05
N GLN A 20 3.03 -18.44 1.44
CA GLN A 20 2.99 -19.28 2.63
C GLN A 20 3.07 -18.43 3.90
N ALA A 21 2.32 -18.83 4.94
CA ALA A 21 2.53 -18.36 6.30
C ALA A 21 3.76 -19.06 6.92
N PHE A 22 4.69 -18.30 7.45
CA PHE A 22 5.90 -18.78 8.10
C PHE A 22 5.98 -18.25 9.52
N VAL A 23 5.99 -19.14 10.50
CA VAL A 23 5.97 -18.78 11.92
C VAL A 23 7.36 -18.94 12.52
N VAL A 24 7.87 -17.86 13.13
CA VAL A 24 9.14 -17.84 13.88
C VAL A 24 8.92 -17.20 15.24
N ASP A 25 9.25 -17.88 16.30
CA ASP A 25 9.09 -17.43 17.70
C ASP A 25 7.67 -16.88 17.99
N GLY A 26 6.63 -17.57 17.48
CA GLY A 26 5.22 -17.19 17.64
C GLY A 26 4.76 -16.01 16.76
N ARG A 27 5.61 -15.51 15.86
CA ARG A 27 5.27 -14.45 14.92
C ARG A 27 5.02 -15.02 13.53
N GLU A 28 3.88 -14.69 12.96
CA GLU A 28 3.54 -15.07 11.60
C GLU A 28 4.10 -14.05 10.61
N LEU A 29 4.74 -14.56 9.55
CA LEU A 29 5.26 -13.78 8.43
C LEU A 29 4.66 -14.33 7.13
N LEU A 30 4.26 -13.45 6.23
CA LEU A 30 3.87 -13.83 4.88
C LEU A 30 5.13 -13.98 4.01
N VAL A 31 5.35 -15.15 3.43
CA VAL A 31 6.49 -15.40 2.54
C VAL A 31 6.21 -14.85 1.15
N THR A 32 7.18 -14.14 0.59
CA THR A 32 7.18 -13.74 -0.83
C THR A 32 8.45 -14.22 -1.51
N VAL A 33 8.32 -15.11 -2.48
CA VAL A 33 9.44 -15.66 -3.24
C VAL A 33 9.70 -14.84 -4.52
N SER A 34 10.95 -14.54 -4.81
CA SER A 34 11.32 -13.78 -6.00
C SER A 34 12.59 -14.31 -6.65
N ALA A 35 12.51 -14.70 -7.93
CA ALA A 35 13.65 -15.16 -8.72
C ALA A 35 14.73 -14.07 -8.95
N ARG A 36 14.36 -12.79 -8.82
CA ARG A 36 15.31 -11.68 -8.99
C ARG A 36 16.09 -11.35 -7.72
N ARG A 37 15.72 -11.91 -6.57
CA ARG A 37 16.39 -11.62 -5.29
C ARG A 37 17.54 -12.58 -5.04
N LYS A 38 18.62 -12.01 -4.52
CA LYS A 38 19.78 -12.77 -4.04
C LYS A 38 19.91 -12.74 -2.49
N ARG A 39 19.16 -11.85 -1.82
CA ARG A 39 19.24 -11.65 -0.37
C ARG A 39 17.86 -11.76 0.26
N LEU A 40 17.81 -12.21 1.51
CA LEU A 40 16.64 -12.16 2.36
C LEU A 40 16.26 -10.70 2.67
N GLY A 41 15.00 -10.45 2.94
CA GLY A 41 14.53 -9.13 3.35
C GLY A 41 13.26 -9.24 4.18
N LEU A 42 13.15 -8.38 5.18
CA LEU A 42 11.95 -8.21 5.99
C LEU A 42 11.28 -6.88 5.68
N THR A 43 9.98 -6.87 5.71
CA THR A 43 9.17 -5.66 5.62
C THR A 43 8.09 -5.72 6.71
N VAL A 44 7.90 -4.63 7.43
CA VAL A 44 6.71 -4.42 8.25
C VAL A 44 5.75 -3.60 7.41
N GLU A 45 4.64 -4.21 7.02
CA GLU A 45 3.62 -3.57 6.20
C GLU A 45 2.87 -2.50 7.03
N ARG A 46 2.12 -1.61 6.36
CA ARG A 46 1.41 -0.52 7.06
C ARG A 46 0.37 -1.02 8.06
N ASP A 47 -0.25 -2.14 7.80
CA ASP A 47 -1.20 -2.82 8.70
C ASP A 47 -0.51 -3.58 9.84
N GLY A 48 0.82 -3.75 9.77
CA GLY A 48 1.65 -4.47 10.72
C GLY A 48 1.96 -5.90 10.35
N THR A 49 1.44 -6.37 9.23
CA THR A 49 1.81 -7.68 8.67
C THR A 49 3.32 -7.72 8.40
N LEU A 50 3.96 -8.80 8.83
CA LEU A 50 5.36 -9.03 8.54
C LEU A 50 5.48 -9.80 7.22
N THR A 51 6.22 -9.25 6.27
CA THR A 51 6.51 -9.93 5.00
C THR A 51 7.97 -10.34 4.95
N LEU A 52 8.22 -11.63 4.76
CA LEU A 52 9.55 -12.20 4.54
C LEU A 52 9.76 -12.44 3.05
N ARG A 53 10.68 -11.71 2.45
CA ARG A 53 11.02 -11.83 1.03
C ARG A 53 12.27 -12.67 0.86
N VAL A 54 12.13 -13.78 0.13
CA VAL A 54 13.19 -14.78 -0.03
C VAL A 54 13.55 -15.02 -1.50
N PRO A 55 14.81 -15.42 -1.81
CA PRO A 55 15.16 -15.99 -3.11
C PRO A 55 14.43 -17.31 -3.37
N VAL A 56 14.39 -17.75 -4.62
CA VAL A 56 13.95 -19.10 -4.98
C VAL A 56 14.84 -20.13 -4.26
N SER A 57 14.25 -21.23 -3.82
CA SER A 57 14.94 -22.31 -3.11
C SER A 57 15.58 -21.89 -1.76
N CYS A 58 15.02 -20.89 -1.09
CA CYS A 58 15.48 -20.51 0.25
C CYS A 58 15.10 -21.57 1.29
N GLU A 59 16.09 -22.12 1.97
CA GLU A 59 15.89 -23.04 3.06
C GLU A 59 15.19 -22.36 4.26
N ALA A 60 14.24 -23.07 4.86
CA ALA A 60 13.48 -22.56 6.00
C ALA A 60 14.39 -22.22 7.20
N ALA A 61 15.41 -23.02 7.48
CA ALA A 61 16.38 -22.80 8.56
C ALA A 61 17.15 -21.48 8.40
N ARG A 62 17.58 -21.16 7.16
CA ARG A 62 18.25 -19.89 6.85
C ARG A 62 17.31 -18.70 7.05
N ALA A 63 16.07 -18.82 6.64
CA ALA A 63 15.05 -17.80 6.81
C ALA A 63 14.73 -17.56 8.28
N GLU A 64 14.61 -18.62 9.06
CA GLU A 64 14.38 -18.59 10.51
C GLU A 64 15.51 -17.87 11.24
N THR A 65 16.76 -18.24 10.95
CA THR A 65 17.95 -17.58 11.52
C THR A 65 17.96 -16.09 11.21
N PHE A 66 17.65 -15.72 9.97
CA PHE A 66 17.58 -14.30 9.56
C PHE A 66 16.48 -13.53 10.29
N VAL A 67 15.30 -14.13 10.47
CA VAL A 67 14.20 -13.50 11.23
C VAL A 67 14.57 -13.31 12.68
N ARG A 68 15.19 -14.32 13.33
CA ARG A 68 15.66 -14.22 14.71
C ARG A 68 16.72 -13.13 14.89
N GLN A 69 17.70 -13.07 14.00
CA GLN A 69 18.73 -12.01 14.01
C GLN A 69 18.12 -10.60 13.80
N SER A 70 17.00 -10.51 13.08
CA SER A 70 16.29 -9.26 12.82
C SER A 70 15.29 -8.88 13.91
N ARG A 71 15.19 -9.64 15.01
CA ARG A 71 14.17 -9.47 16.07
C ARG A 71 14.14 -8.04 16.61
N ALA A 72 15.27 -7.48 16.99
CA ALA A 72 15.35 -6.13 17.53
C ALA A 72 14.87 -5.07 16.53
N TRP A 73 15.19 -5.25 15.25
CA TRP A 73 14.70 -4.39 14.18
C TRP A 73 13.17 -4.50 14.00
N ILE A 74 12.62 -5.72 13.99
CA ILE A 74 11.17 -5.97 13.93
C ILE A 74 10.46 -5.28 15.10
N GLU A 75 10.95 -5.49 16.31
CA GLU A 75 10.37 -4.90 17.53
C GLU A 75 10.45 -3.38 17.54
N SER A 76 11.55 -2.81 17.06
CA SER A 76 11.69 -1.36 16.90
C SER A 76 10.67 -0.81 15.89
N LYS A 77 10.50 -1.48 14.75
CA LYS A 77 9.52 -1.06 13.72
C LYS A 77 8.08 -1.20 14.19
N LEU A 78 7.74 -2.27 14.90
CA LEU A 78 6.41 -2.46 15.47
C LEU A 78 6.12 -1.44 16.58
N ARG A 79 7.08 -1.16 17.48
CA ARG A 79 6.94 -0.10 18.50
C ARG A 79 6.76 1.28 17.88
N LEU A 80 7.59 1.65 16.92
CA LEU A 80 7.44 2.90 16.16
C LEU A 80 6.04 3.00 15.55
N ARG A 81 5.54 1.91 14.96
CA ARG A 81 4.19 1.86 14.42
C ARG A 81 3.14 2.05 15.52
N ASP A 82 3.27 1.37 16.66
CA ASP A 82 2.28 1.42 17.74
C ASP A 82 2.30 2.75 18.50
N GLN A 83 3.49 3.34 18.69
CA GLN A 83 3.65 4.68 19.26
C GLN A 83 3.11 5.78 18.34
N HIS A 84 3.14 5.55 17.04
CA HIS A 84 2.69 6.51 16.03
C HIS A 84 1.34 6.12 15.40
N ARG A 85 0.57 5.23 16.00
CA ARG A 85 -0.78 4.90 15.54
C ARG A 85 -1.73 6.12 15.65
N PRO A 86 -1.89 6.90 14.58
CA PRO A 86 -3.23 7.26 14.23
C PRO A 86 -3.78 6.04 13.47
N ALA A 87 -4.85 5.46 13.97
CA ALA A 87 -5.59 4.49 13.18
C ALA A 87 -5.92 5.15 11.83
N HIS A 88 -5.55 4.49 10.72
CA HIS A 88 -6.01 4.95 9.41
C HIS A 88 -7.51 5.08 9.48
N PRO A 89 -8.10 6.23 9.07
CA PRO A 89 -9.52 6.44 9.23
C PRO A 89 -10.30 5.35 8.52
N VAL A 90 -11.28 4.80 9.20
CA VAL A 90 -12.26 3.86 8.65
C VAL A 90 -13.43 4.68 8.14
N ARG A 91 -13.98 4.37 6.97
CA ARG A 91 -15.03 5.15 6.31
C ARG A 91 -16.35 4.38 6.26
N GLU A 92 -17.45 5.12 6.44
CA GLU A 92 -18.80 4.62 6.38
C GLU A 92 -19.59 5.18 5.18
N PHE A 93 -19.04 6.20 4.53
CA PHE A 93 -19.65 6.94 3.41
C PHE A 93 -21.02 7.55 3.77
N ARG A 94 -21.10 8.16 4.96
CA ARG A 94 -22.29 8.89 5.40
C ARG A 94 -22.30 10.31 4.84
N ASP A 95 -23.49 10.87 4.71
CA ASP A 95 -23.63 12.29 4.36
C ASP A 95 -22.90 13.17 5.38
N GLY A 96 -22.16 14.17 4.89
CA GLY A 96 -21.35 15.05 5.74
C GLY A 96 -19.99 14.46 6.15
N GLU A 97 -19.66 13.21 5.87
CA GLU A 97 -18.36 12.63 6.19
C GLU A 97 -17.23 13.33 5.44
N SER A 98 -16.12 13.62 6.13
CA SER A 98 -15.02 14.41 5.59
C SER A 98 -13.99 13.57 4.83
N PHE A 99 -13.64 14.02 3.63
CA PHE A 99 -12.56 13.45 2.79
C PHE A 99 -11.57 14.54 2.39
N ARG A 100 -10.30 14.17 2.27
CA ARG A 100 -9.24 15.10 1.86
C ARG A 100 -8.92 14.96 0.39
N TYR A 101 -8.67 16.10 -0.27
CA TYR A 101 -8.09 16.14 -1.61
C TYR A 101 -7.14 17.34 -1.72
N LEU A 102 -5.90 17.08 -2.09
CA LEU A 102 -4.80 18.06 -2.15
C LEU A 102 -4.68 18.90 -0.87
N GLY A 103 -4.73 18.20 0.28
CA GLY A 103 -4.62 18.78 1.62
C GLY A 103 -5.86 19.49 2.15
N ARG A 104 -6.85 19.76 1.31
CA ARG A 104 -8.11 20.38 1.72
C ARG A 104 -9.13 19.33 2.11
N GLU A 105 -9.94 19.68 3.10
CA GLU A 105 -11.02 18.82 3.58
C GLU A 105 -12.33 19.18 2.88
N TYR A 106 -13.04 18.17 2.41
CA TYR A 106 -14.32 18.30 1.71
C TYR A 106 -15.34 17.38 2.35
N ARG A 107 -16.56 17.88 2.57
CA ARG A 107 -17.66 17.06 3.05
C ARG A 107 -18.31 16.31 1.90
N LEU A 108 -18.57 15.02 2.16
CA LEU A 108 -19.34 14.16 1.25
C LEU A 108 -20.79 14.62 1.23
N LEU A 109 -21.35 14.78 0.06
CA LEU A 109 -22.77 15.00 -0.17
C LEU A 109 -23.35 13.80 -0.89
N LEU A 110 -24.31 13.13 -0.28
CA LEU A 110 -25.05 12.03 -0.90
C LEU A 110 -26.23 12.58 -1.70
N ALA A 111 -26.23 12.33 -3.01
CA ALA A 111 -27.26 12.83 -3.93
C ALA A 111 -27.55 11.77 -5.01
N ASP A 112 -28.57 11.99 -5.81
CA ASP A 112 -28.86 11.15 -6.97
C ASP A 112 -27.97 11.65 -8.14
N GLU A 113 -26.87 10.93 -8.43
CA GLU A 113 -25.81 11.41 -9.31
C GLU A 113 -25.80 10.78 -10.72
N GLY A 114 -26.64 9.80 -10.99
CA GLY A 114 -26.75 9.16 -12.30
C GLY A 114 -25.46 8.45 -12.74
N GLU A 115 -24.96 8.76 -13.94
CA GLU A 115 -23.83 8.05 -14.57
C GLU A 115 -22.47 8.25 -13.85
N ASN A 116 -22.29 9.34 -13.11
CA ASN A 116 -21.03 9.63 -12.41
C ASN A 116 -21.17 9.38 -10.90
N PRO A 117 -20.86 8.17 -10.44
CA PRO A 117 -21.13 7.78 -9.05
C PRO A 117 -20.37 8.60 -8.01
N VAL A 118 -19.21 9.17 -8.37
CA VAL A 118 -18.44 10.09 -7.52
C VAL A 118 -17.90 11.23 -8.36
N ARG A 119 -18.17 12.48 -7.93
CA ARG A 119 -17.66 13.68 -8.60
C ARG A 119 -17.37 14.81 -7.62
N PHE A 120 -16.53 15.72 -8.04
CA PHE A 120 -16.29 16.98 -7.33
C PHE A 120 -17.02 18.11 -8.05
N ALA A 121 -17.98 18.73 -7.37
CA ALA A 121 -18.76 19.84 -7.95
C ALA A 121 -19.17 20.81 -6.86
N ALA A 122 -19.19 22.10 -7.21
CA ALA A 122 -19.57 23.20 -6.30
C ALA A 122 -18.84 23.15 -4.93
N GLY A 123 -17.53 22.83 -4.94
CA GLY A 123 -16.70 22.76 -3.73
C GLY A 123 -17.00 21.58 -2.80
N ARG A 124 -17.76 20.58 -3.25
CA ARG A 124 -18.12 19.38 -2.47
C ARG A 124 -17.77 18.10 -3.22
N LEU A 125 -17.43 17.09 -2.46
CA LEU A 125 -17.34 15.72 -2.96
C LEU A 125 -18.74 15.12 -2.94
N ARG A 126 -19.26 14.72 -4.09
CA ARG A 126 -20.61 14.17 -4.25
C ARG A 126 -20.52 12.68 -4.58
N MET A 127 -21.40 11.88 -3.99
CA MET A 127 -21.51 10.46 -4.24
C MET A 127 -22.97 10.07 -4.41
N ASP A 128 -23.22 9.16 -5.32
CA ASP A 128 -24.54 8.58 -5.53
C ASP A 128 -24.99 7.81 -4.29
N LYS A 129 -26.25 8.02 -3.86
CA LYS A 129 -26.83 7.37 -2.68
C LYS A 129 -26.84 5.84 -2.77
N ALA A 130 -27.14 5.30 -3.96
CA ALA A 130 -27.15 3.86 -4.18
C ALA A 130 -25.74 3.26 -4.12
N VAL A 131 -24.71 4.05 -4.49
CA VAL A 131 -23.29 3.68 -4.33
C VAL A 131 -22.90 3.70 -2.86
N ALA A 132 -23.24 4.74 -2.11
CA ALA A 132 -22.93 4.89 -0.69
C ALA A 132 -23.60 3.82 0.19
N ALA A 133 -24.74 3.25 -0.25
CA ALA A 133 -25.44 2.17 0.45
C ALA A 133 -24.59 0.88 0.58
N ASP A 134 -23.66 0.63 -0.34
CA ASP A 134 -22.68 -0.46 -0.27
C ASP A 134 -21.28 0.10 -0.02
N PRO A 135 -20.73 0.00 1.20
CA PRO A 135 -19.41 0.52 1.54
C PRO A 135 -18.27 -0.01 0.66
N ARG A 136 -18.36 -1.26 0.18
CA ARG A 136 -17.35 -1.85 -0.71
C ARG A 136 -17.41 -1.21 -2.10
N ARG A 137 -18.63 -0.94 -2.61
CA ARG A 137 -18.82 -0.21 -3.87
C ARG A 137 -18.38 1.24 -3.73
N ALA A 138 -18.80 1.93 -2.68
CA ALA A 138 -18.42 3.32 -2.39
C ALA A 138 -16.88 3.48 -2.31
N ARG A 139 -16.20 2.56 -1.64
CA ARG A 139 -14.74 2.50 -1.60
C ARG A 139 -14.12 2.41 -3.01
N ARG A 140 -14.61 1.49 -3.84
CA ARG A 140 -14.08 1.32 -5.21
C ARG A 140 -14.26 2.57 -6.05
N GLU A 141 -15.46 3.15 -6.02
CA GLU A 141 -15.79 4.35 -6.82
C GLU A 141 -15.02 5.58 -6.34
N LEU A 142 -14.86 5.76 -5.03
CA LEU A 142 -14.05 6.87 -4.50
C LEU A 142 -12.58 6.72 -4.85
N ILE A 143 -12.01 5.52 -4.76
CA ILE A 143 -10.63 5.26 -5.19
C ILE A 143 -10.48 5.49 -6.70
N ALA A 144 -11.45 5.08 -7.52
CA ALA A 144 -11.47 5.35 -8.96
C ALA A 144 -11.48 6.86 -9.25
N TRP A 145 -12.25 7.62 -8.49
CA TRP A 145 -12.28 9.08 -8.58
C TRP A 145 -10.91 9.68 -8.22
N TYR A 146 -10.27 9.27 -7.11
CA TYR A 146 -8.91 9.73 -6.76
C TYR A 146 -7.90 9.42 -7.86
N ARG A 147 -7.99 8.24 -8.47
CA ARG A 147 -7.11 7.86 -9.57
C ARG A 147 -7.29 8.78 -10.79
N LYS A 148 -8.53 9.06 -11.19
CA LYS A 148 -8.85 9.94 -12.33
C LYS A 148 -8.46 11.40 -12.04
N ALA A 149 -8.83 11.92 -10.88
CA ALA A 149 -8.53 13.30 -10.48
C ALA A 149 -7.02 13.51 -10.30
N GLY A 150 -6.37 12.57 -9.63
CA GLY A 150 -4.93 12.58 -9.39
C GLY A 150 -4.12 12.48 -10.68
N LEU A 151 -4.52 11.61 -11.62
CA LEU A 151 -3.84 11.50 -12.91
C LEU A 151 -3.89 12.82 -13.69
N ARG A 152 -5.06 13.46 -13.74
CA ARG A 152 -5.20 14.78 -14.40
C ARG A 152 -4.29 15.81 -13.73
N TRP A 153 -4.35 15.93 -12.42
CA TRP A 153 -3.52 16.87 -11.67
C TRP A 153 -2.02 16.61 -11.86
N SER A 154 -1.59 15.34 -11.87
CA SER A 154 -0.19 14.97 -12.06
C SER A 154 0.35 15.33 -13.44
N LYS A 155 -0.46 15.21 -14.49
CA LYS A 155 -0.05 15.60 -15.86
C LYS A 155 0.30 17.08 -15.95
N ASP A 156 -0.46 17.95 -15.30
CA ASP A 156 -0.21 19.40 -15.30
C ASP A 156 1.05 19.77 -14.47
N ARG A 157 1.48 18.90 -13.57
CA ARG A 157 2.64 19.13 -12.67
C ARG A 157 3.92 18.46 -13.14
N LEU A 158 3.82 17.40 -13.93
CA LEU A 158 4.95 16.54 -14.25
C LEU A 158 5.99 17.28 -15.13
N GLN A 159 5.54 17.95 -16.17
CA GLN A 159 6.43 18.69 -17.08
C GLN A 159 7.25 19.79 -16.38
N PRO A 160 6.68 20.68 -15.56
CA PRO A 160 7.47 21.68 -14.82
C PRO A 160 8.53 21.08 -13.91
N TRP A 161 8.23 19.96 -13.24
CA TRP A 161 9.19 19.26 -12.40
C TRP A 161 10.27 18.54 -13.20
N ALA A 162 9.90 17.88 -14.30
CA ALA A 162 10.86 17.24 -15.21
C ALA A 162 11.85 18.25 -15.80
N ALA A 163 11.34 19.40 -16.27
CA ALA A 163 12.16 20.50 -16.78
C ALA A 163 13.11 21.06 -15.70
N ARG A 164 12.60 21.31 -14.48
CA ARG A 164 13.41 21.83 -13.36
C ARG A 164 14.54 20.87 -12.95
N MET A 165 14.30 19.56 -13.07
CA MET A 165 15.26 18.51 -12.74
C MET A 165 16.13 18.08 -13.94
N GLU A 166 15.89 18.65 -15.12
CA GLU A 166 16.59 18.33 -16.37
C GLU A 166 16.51 16.82 -16.69
N VAL A 167 15.33 16.26 -16.59
CA VAL A 167 15.04 14.86 -16.91
C VAL A 167 13.92 14.74 -17.92
N PRO A 168 13.85 13.66 -18.73
CA PRO A 168 12.72 13.43 -19.61
C PRO A 168 11.44 13.18 -18.80
N GLU A 169 10.30 13.55 -19.37
CA GLU A 169 8.99 13.35 -18.75
C GLU A 169 8.55 11.89 -18.88
N PRO A 170 8.41 11.12 -17.77
CA PRO A 170 7.96 9.75 -17.84
C PRO A 170 6.44 9.65 -18.00
N ALA A 171 5.96 8.54 -18.56
CA ALA A 171 4.53 8.23 -18.57
C ALA A 171 4.02 8.03 -17.14
N VAL A 172 3.02 8.81 -16.71
CA VAL A 172 2.47 8.76 -15.35
C VAL A 172 1.18 7.96 -15.27
N THR A 173 1.04 7.15 -14.24
CA THR A 173 -0.19 6.44 -13.87
C THR A 173 -0.50 6.64 -12.40
N VAL A 174 -1.78 6.56 -12.03
CA VAL A 174 -2.20 6.58 -10.63
C VAL A 174 -2.90 5.26 -10.31
N ARG A 175 -2.38 4.52 -9.34
CA ARG A 175 -2.88 3.20 -8.98
C ARG A 175 -2.46 2.83 -7.54
N ASP A 176 -2.82 1.67 -7.09
CA ASP A 176 -2.22 1.09 -5.89
C ASP A 176 -0.79 0.61 -6.22
N VAL A 177 0.17 1.05 -5.44
CA VAL A 177 1.59 0.65 -5.53
C VAL A 177 2.09 0.05 -4.20
N GLY A 178 1.16 -0.46 -3.40
CA GLY A 178 1.44 -1.05 -2.08
C GLY A 178 1.90 0.00 -1.07
N ASN A 179 2.98 -0.29 -0.36
CA ASN A 179 3.47 0.57 0.73
C ASN A 179 4.26 1.81 0.28
N ARG A 180 4.34 2.07 -1.01
CA ARG A 180 5.05 3.23 -1.56
C ARG A 180 4.09 4.34 -1.90
N TRP A 181 4.57 5.58 -1.88
CA TRP A 181 3.83 6.72 -2.39
C TRP A 181 3.97 6.89 -3.89
N GLY A 182 5.12 6.47 -4.43
CA GLY A 182 5.42 6.46 -5.84
C GLY A 182 6.37 5.32 -6.23
N THR A 183 6.55 5.11 -7.51
CA THR A 183 7.56 4.22 -8.09
C THR A 183 7.95 4.71 -9.47
N TYR A 184 9.24 4.72 -9.77
CA TYR A 184 9.75 4.90 -11.12
C TYR A 184 10.30 3.58 -11.66
N ARG A 185 10.11 3.34 -12.95
CA ARG A 185 10.71 2.21 -13.69
C ARG A 185 11.32 2.74 -14.99
N PRO A 186 12.61 2.49 -15.24
CA PRO A 186 13.21 2.80 -16.54
C PRO A 186 12.48 2.09 -17.68
N GLY A 187 12.37 2.73 -18.83
CA GLY A 187 11.89 2.16 -20.09
C GLY A 187 13.06 1.89 -21.04
N GLU A 188 12.90 0.97 -21.98
CA GLU A 188 13.83 0.78 -23.07
C GLU A 188 13.58 1.87 -24.11
N GLY A 189 14.54 2.80 -24.28
CA GLY A 189 14.48 3.90 -25.26
C GLY A 189 13.47 5.02 -25.00
N GLU A 190 12.75 5.00 -23.89
CA GLU A 190 11.75 5.98 -23.48
C GLU A 190 12.08 6.57 -22.11
N ALA A 191 11.40 7.67 -21.76
CA ALA A 191 11.53 8.34 -20.47
C ALA A 191 11.12 7.50 -19.24
N GLY A 192 10.71 6.24 -19.45
CA GLY A 192 10.26 5.33 -18.40
C GLY A 192 8.82 5.58 -17.95
N LYS A 193 8.46 4.91 -16.84
CA LYS A 193 7.08 4.93 -16.31
C LYS A 193 7.09 5.25 -14.83
N MET A 194 6.28 6.24 -14.44
CA MET A 194 6.03 6.61 -13.05
C MET A 194 4.66 6.11 -12.63
N ALA A 195 4.53 5.57 -11.42
CA ALA A 195 3.23 5.29 -10.83
C ALA A 195 3.14 5.95 -9.45
N LEU A 196 2.07 6.71 -9.21
CA LEU A 196 1.76 7.33 -7.94
C LEU A 196 0.65 6.56 -7.23
N HIS A 197 0.75 6.45 -5.90
CA HIS A 197 -0.31 5.84 -5.10
C HIS A 197 -1.54 6.78 -5.07
N TRP A 198 -2.74 6.23 -5.29
CA TRP A 198 -3.95 7.04 -5.31
C TRP A 198 -4.18 7.84 -4.02
N ALA A 199 -3.75 7.31 -2.86
CA ALA A 199 -3.94 7.97 -1.57
C ALA A 199 -3.05 9.19 -1.37
N VAL A 200 -1.97 9.37 -2.15
CA VAL A 200 -1.08 10.54 -2.07
C VAL A 200 -1.83 11.84 -2.34
N PHE A 201 -2.90 11.79 -3.13
CA PHE A 201 -3.72 12.95 -3.45
C PHE A 201 -4.62 13.45 -2.30
N GLN A 202 -4.60 12.79 -1.15
CA GLN A 202 -5.17 13.33 0.08
C GLN A 202 -4.21 14.29 0.80
N LEU A 203 -2.91 14.24 0.47
CA LEU A 203 -1.87 15.12 1.03
C LEU A 203 -1.93 16.53 0.43
N PRO A 204 -1.35 17.52 1.12
CA PRO A 204 -1.10 18.84 0.54
C PRO A 204 -0.33 18.76 -0.79
N ALA A 205 -0.64 19.68 -1.71
CA ALA A 205 -0.08 19.67 -3.05
C ALA A 205 1.46 19.66 -3.08
N HIS A 206 2.13 20.39 -2.16
CA HIS A 206 3.58 20.42 -2.08
C HIS A 206 4.21 19.08 -1.69
N LEU A 207 3.47 18.19 -0.98
CA LEU A 207 3.94 16.83 -0.68
C LEU A 207 3.72 15.88 -1.85
N VAL A 208 2.65 16.09 -2.64
CA VAL A 208 2.48 15.36 -3.90
C VAL A 208 3.60 15.75 -4.88
N ASP A 209 3.92 17.04 -4.99
CA ASP A 209 5.05 17.55 -5.75
C ASP A 209 6.39 16.93 -5.27
N TYR A 210 6.58 16.80 -3.96
CA TYR A 210 7.75 16.14 -3.41
C TYR A 210 7.84 14.67 -3.86
N VAL A 211 6.73 13.93 -3.84
CA VAL A 211 6.72 12.53 -4.32
C VAL A 211 7.04 12.47 -5.83
N ILE A 212 6.49 13.39 -6.63
CA ILE A 212 6.82 13.47 -8.06
C ILE A 212 8.32 13.74 -8.27
N ALA A 213 8.88 14.73 -7.60
CA ALA A 213 10.31 15.05 -7.70
C ALA A 213 11.21 13.90 -7.19
N HIS A 214 10.77 13.21 -6.14
CA HIS A 214 11.44 12.01 -5.62
C HIS A 214 11.54 10.91 -6.68
N GLU A 215 10.47 10.62 -7.38
CA GLU A 215 10.45 9.61 -8.45
C GLU A 215 11.21 10.07 -9.69
N LEU A 216 11.18 11.36 -10.02
CA LEU A 216 11.97 11.92 -11.13
C LEU A 216 13.48 11.84 -10.86
N ALA A 217 13.91 12.01 -9.61
CA ALA A 217 15.34 11.87 -9.25
C ALA A 217 15.88 10.47 -9.58
N HIS A 218 15.04 9.44 -9.51
CA HIS A 218 15.41 8.07 -9.86
C HIS A 218 15.67 7.85 -11.36
N ILE A 219 15.35 8.81 -12.22
CA ILE A 219 15.72 8.78 -13.64
C ILE A 219 17.26 8.90 -13.79
N LYS A 220 17.87 9.77 -12.98
CA LYS A 220 19.32 10.01 -13.01
C LYS A 220 20.10 9.12 -12.02
N VAL A 221 19.53 8.85 -10.84
CA VAL A 221 20.23 8.18 -9.75
C VAL A 221 19.40 7.04 -9.17
N SER A 222 19.96 5.83 -9.21
CA SER A 222 19.35 4.69 -8.53
C SER A 222 19.71 4.66 -7.03
N GLY A 223 18.72 4.39 -6.17
CA GLY A 223 18.91 4.38 -4.71
C GLY A 223 18.84 5.78 -4.08
N HIS A 224 19.17 5.87 -2.80
CA HIS A 224 19.05 7.11 -2.01
C HIS A 224 20.39 7.50 -1.37
N GLY A 225 21.48 7.40 -2.15
CA GLY A 225 22.81 7.84 -1.75
C GLY A 225 22.97 9.37 -1.75
N PRO A 226 24.20 9.88 -1.47
CA PRO A 226 24.48 11.31 -1.42
C PRO A 226 24.10 12.06 -2.70
N ASP A 227 24.40 11.49 -3.87
CA ASP A 227 24.10 12.10 -5.19
C ASP A 227 22.60 12.27 -5.40
N TYR A 228 21.80 11.32 -4.94
CA TYR A 228 20.34 11.40 -4.97
C TYR A 228 19.83 12.58 -4.13
N TRP A 229 20.29 12.69 -2.89
CA TRP A 229 19.87 13.76 -1.99
C TRP A 229 20.35 15.13 -2.49
N MET A 230 21.54 15.21 -3.06
CA MET A 230 22.05 16.45 -3.68
C MET A 230 21.16 16.89 -4.85
N LEU A 231 20.78 15.96 -5.73
CA LEU A 231 19.88 16.25 -6.86
C LEU A 231 18.50 16.70 -6.37
N LEU A 232 17.92 16.00 -5.41
CA LEU A 232 16.58 16.33 -4.87
C LEU A 232 16.61 17.67 -4.13
N LYS A 233 17.66 17.95 -3.34
CA LYS A 233 17.84 19.21 -2.60
C LYS A 233 18.04 20.42 -3.53
N ARG A 234 18.68 20.23 -4.68
CA ARG A 234 18.77 21.28 -5.71
C ARG A 234 17.38 21.63 -6.27
N ALA A 235 16.51 20.65 -6.46
CA ALA A 235 15.16 20.86 -6.97
C ALA A 235 14.20 21.37 -5.88
N ILE A 236 14.34 20.85 -4.66
CA ILE A 236 13.52 21.17 -3.48
C ILE A 236 14.48 21.38 -2.30
N PRO A 237 14.89 22.61 -1.98
CA PRO A 237 15.84 22.87 -0.86
C PRO A 237 15.36 22.29 0.47
N GLU A 238 14.06 22.36 0.74
CA GLU A 238 13.41 21.87 1.95
C GLU A 238 12.95 20.38 1.86
N CYS A 239 13.59 19.57 1.02
CA CYS A 239 13.17 18.18 0.77
C CYS A 239 13.18 17.30 2.02
N GLU A 240 14.06 17.55 2.99
CA GLU A 240 14.11 16.82 4.26
C GLU A 240 12.88 17.12 5.13
N VAL A 241 12.52 18.42 5.24
CA VAL A 241 11.29 18.84 5.95
C VAL A 241 10.05 18.25 5.31
N ARG A 242 9.96 18.27 3.96
CA ARG A 242 8.83 17.66 3.25
C ARG A 242 8.76 16.15 3.44
N LYS A 243 9.92 15.49 3.55
CA LYS A 243 9.98 14.07 3.86
C LYS A 243 9.40 13.77 5.23
N GLU A 244 9.78 14.53 6.25
CA GLU A 244 9.26 14.37 7.63
C GLU A 244 7.76 14.64 7.68
N GLU A 245 7.29 15.70 7.03
CA GLU A 245 5.87 16.02 6.92
C GLU A 245 5.08 14.91 6.20
N LEU A 246 5.65 14.36 5.10
CA LEU A 246 5.06 13.22 4.38
C LEU A 246 4.99 11.98 5.27
N ASP A 247 6.02 11.70 6.05
CA ASP A 247 6.08 10.58 6.98
C ASP A 247 5.03 10.72 8.10
N ASP A 248 4.78 11.94 8.60
CA ASP A 248 3.73 12.18 9.61
C ASP A 248 2.32 12.13 9.02
N LEU A 249 2.04 12.93 8.01
CA LEU A 249 0.70 13.01 7.42
C LEU A 249 0.29 11.72 6.71
N GLY A 250 1.25 11.04 6.08
CA GLY A 250 1.01 9.78 5.36
C GLY A 250 0.45 8.68 6.25
N ARG A 251 0.80 8.66 7.53
CA ARG A 251 0.28 7.69 8.53
C ARG A 251 -1.21 7.89 8.85
N ARG A 252 -1.75 9.09 8.58
CA ARG A 252 -3.12 9.50 8.92
C ARG A 252 -4.06 9.47 7.72
N LEU A 253 -3.60 9.03 6.55
CA LEU A 253 -4.42 8.98 5.35
C LEU A 253 -5.38 7.79 5.38
N TRP A 254 -6.55 7.99 4.77
CA TRP A 254 -7.42 6.89 4.45
C TRP A 254 -6.80 6.01 3.36
N LEU A 255 -6.62 4.72 3.65
CA LEU A 255 -6.04 3.73 2.76
C LEU A 255 -7.07 2.71 2.24
N GLY A 256 -8.34 3.08 2.29
CA GLY A 256 -9.42 2.22 1.79
C GLY A 256 -10.08 1.38 2.89
N HIS A 257 -9.78 1.60 4.17
CA HIS A 257 -10.45 0.90 5.27
C HIS A 257 -11.92 1.35 5.37
N ILE A 258 -12.82 0.38 5.50
CA ILE A 258 -14.26 0.61 5.60
C ILE A 258 -14.82 -0.13 6.80
N VAL A 259 -15.93 0.36 7.35
CA VAL A 259 -16.70 -0.40 8.33
C VAL A 259 -17.36 -1.58 7.58
N GLU A 260 -16.98 -2.79 7.93
CA GLU A 260 -17.67 -3.97 7.45
C GLU A 260 -19.00 -4.07 8.21
N ARG A 261 -20.11 -3.85 7.51
CA ARG A 261 -21.41 -4.20 8.05
C ARG A 261 -21.48 -5.71 8.04
N GLU A 262 -21.67 -6.32 9.22
CA GLU A 262 -21.95 -7.75 9.32
C GLU A 262 -23.09 -8.07 8.36
N GLY A 263 -22.78 -8.79 7.30
CA GLY A 263 -23.80 -9.30 6.38
C GLY A 263 -24.70 -10.25 7.15
N LYS A 264 -26.02 -10.08 7.06
CA LYS A 264 -26.97 -11.11 7.52
C LYS A 264 -26.45 -12.46 7.03
N PRO A 265 -26.31 -13.48 7.91
CA PRO A 265 -25.83 -14.77 7.49
C PRO A 265 -26.72 -15.28 6.35
N GLY A 266 -26.11 -15.48 5.19
CA GLY A 266 -26.79 -16.07 4.05
C GLY A 266 -27.37 -17.39 4.49
N ARG A 267 -28.70 -17.57 4.32
CA ARG A 267 -29.39 -18.85 4.53
C ARG A 267 -28.68 -19.90 3.68
N ASN A 268 -27.75 -20.61 4.32
CA ASN A 268 -27.22 -21.85 3.77
C ASN A 268 -28.38 -22.86 3.78
N ARG A 269 -29.06 -23.01 2.64
CA ARG A 269 -29.96 -24.17 2.43
C ARG A 269 -29.05 -25.39 2.38
N ALA A 270 -28.87 -26.03 3.53
CA ALA A 270 -28.41 -27.39 3.59
C ALA A 270 -29.38 -28.23 2.79
N ARG A 271 -28.92 -28.77 1.68
CA ARG A 271 -29.62 -29.81 0.92
C ARG A 271 -29.61 -31.04 1.79
N ALA A 272 -30.77 -31.44 2.31
CA ALA A 272 -30.96 -32.71 2.99
C ALA A 272 -30.60 -33.85 2.03
N PRO A 273 -29.94 -34.93 2.51
CA PRO A 273 -29.70 -36.10 1.70
C PRO A 273 -31.01 -36.78 1.39
N GLN A 274 -31.25 -37.06 0.11
CA GLN A 274 -32.37 -37.90 -0.33
C GLN A 274 -32.12 -39.34 0.15
N ALA A 275 -33.07 -39.87 0.85
CA ALA A 275 -33.11 -41.29 1.21
C ALA A 275 -33.17 -42.13 -0.06
N VAL A 276 -32.30 -43.14 -0.14
CA VAL A 276 -32.37 -44.20 -1.15
C VAL A 276 -33.49 -45.14 -0.72
N GLU A 277 -34.59 -45.16 -1.48
CA GLU A 277 -35.62 -46.20 -1.36
C GLU A 277 -35.09 -47.47 -2.02
N GLU A 278 -34.87 -48.50 -1.20
CA GLU A 278 -34.79 -49.89 -1.66
C GLU A 278 -36.20 -50.32 -2.01
N GLN A 279 -36.40 -50.84 -3.21
CA GLN A 279 -37.57 -51.62 -3.57
C GLN A 279 -37.15 -53.06 -3.90
N PRO A 280 -38.07 -54.05 -3.71
CA PRO A 280 -37.84 -55.45 -3.42
C PRO A 280 -37.40 -56.29 -4.61
#